data_aeb619e20848917297e85ed7d741c92e
#
_entry.id   aeb619e20848917297e85ed7d741c92e
#
_cell.length_a   1.000
_cell.length_b   1.000
_cell.length_c   1.000
_cell.angle_alpha   90.00
_cell.angle_beta   90.00
_cell.angle_gamma   90.00
#
_symmetry.space_group_name_H-M   'P 1'
#
loop_
_entity.id
_entity.type
_entity.pdbx_description
1 polymer ?
#
loop_
_entity_poly.entity_id
_entity_poly.type
_entity_poly.pdbx_seq_one_letter_code
_entity_poly.pdbx_strand_id
1 'polypeptide(L)'
;MKKFDIIVVGGGHAGIEAASAGARMSCSVGLVTMDRFALGRMSCNPAIGGTAKGHLVREIDALGGIMGQIADRTGIQFRMLNKSKGPAVWSPRCQSDRKLYSEEAYRIISPTPNLE
;
A
#
# COMPACT_ATOMS: atom_id res chain seq x y z
N MET A 1 9.83 -25.64 -14.63
CA MET A 1 10.20 -24.22 -14.35
C MET A 1 8.91 -23.42 -14.26
N LYS A 2 8.72 -22.69 -13.17
CA LYS A 2 7.54 -21.86 -12.98
C LYS A 2 7.60 -20.64 -13.90
N LYS A 3 6.50 -20.30 -14.55
CA LYS A 3 6.41 -19.15 -15.47
C LYS A 3 5.44 -18.14 -14.88
N PHE A 4 5.78 -16.87 -14.97
CA PHE A 4 4.92 -15.75 -14.57
C PHE A 4 4.73 -14.81 -15.75
N ASP A 5 3.56 -14.19 -15.82
CA ASP A 5 3.31 -13.11 -16.78
C ASP A 5 4.01 -11.82 -16.36
N ILE A 6 4.06 -11.59 -15.03
CA ILE A 6 4.66 -10.41 -14.43
C ILE A 6 5.57 -10.84 -13.27
N ILE A 7 6.77 -10.28 -13.21
CA ILE A 7 7.64 -10.39 -12.04
C ILE A 7 7.86 -9.00 -11.48
N VAL A 8 7.50 -8.82 -10.21
CA VAL A 8 7.69 -7.58 -9.45
C VAL A 8 8.86 -7.77 -8.49
N VAL A 9 9.88 -6.94 -8.60
CA VAL A 9 11.07 -7.00 -7.74
C VAL A 9 11.02 -5.88 -6.72
N GLY A 10 10.87 -6.25 -5.45
CA GLY A 10 10.79 -5.34 -4.31
C GLY A 10 9.40 -5.32 -3.66
N GLY A 11 9.35 -5.62 -2.35
CA GLY A 11 8.13 -5.67 -1.55
C GLY A 11 7.75 -4.35 -0.87
N GLY A 12 8.21 -3.21 -1.37
CA GLY A 12 7.80 -1.89 -0.87
C GLY A 12 6.38 -1.49 -1.31
N HIS A 13 5.95 -0.28 -0.99
CA HIS A 13 4.59 0.20 -1.31
C HIS A 13 4.26 0.06 -2.80
N ALA A 14 5.16 0.49 -3.68
CA ALA A 14 4.96 0.38 -5.12
C ALA A 14 4.88 -1.09 -5.59
N GLY A 15 5.73 -1.95 -5.03
CA GLY A 15 5.77 -3.37 -5.40
C GLY A 15 4.51 -4.11 -5.00
N ILE A 16 4.02 -3.92 -3.77
CA ILE A 16 2.77 -4.59 -3.33
C ILE A 16 1.55 -4.10 -4.11
N GLU A 17 1.50 -2.82 -4.48
CA GLU A 17 0.42 -2.29 -5.32
C GLU A 17 0.49 -2.85 -6.75
N ALA A 18 1.68 -2.88 -7.36
CA ALA A 18 1.88 -3.44 -8.69
C ALA A 18 1.53 -4.94 -8.74
N ALA A 19 1.99 -5.70 -7.74
CA ALA A 19 1.69 -7.13 -7.66
C ALA A 19 0.19 -7.40 -7.46
N SER A 20 -0.45 -6.66 -6.57
CA SER A 20 -1.90 -6.73 -6.34
C SER A 20 -2.69 -6.37 -7.60
N ALA A 21 -2.31 -5.31 -8.29
CA ALA A 21 -2.98 -4.88 -9.52
C ALA A 21 -2.86 -5.94 -10.62
N GLY A 22 -1.67 -6.47 -10.88
CA GLY A 22 -1.45 -7.54 -11.85
C GLY A 22 -2.26 -8.79 -11.56
N ALA A 23 -2.29 -9.22 -10.30
CA ALA A 23 -3.05 -10.39 -9.87
C ALA A 23 -4.56 -10.18 -10.05
N ARG A 24 -5.10 -8.99 -9.75
CA ARG A 24 -6.51 -8.64 -9.99
C ARG A 24 -6.87 -8.60 -11.47
N MET A 25 -5.91 -8.33 -12.34
CA MET A 25 -6.07 -8.42 -13.79
C MET A 25 -5.93 -9.85 -14.31
N SER A 26 -5.92 -10.84 -13.44
CA SER A 26 -5.79 -12.27 -13.76
C SER A 26 -4.44 -12.67 -14.37
N CYS A 27 -3.41 -11.83 -14.22
CA CYS A 27 -2.05 -12.20 -14.57
C CYS A 27 -1.45 -13.10 -13.49
N SER A 28 -0.60 -14.04 -13.89
CA SER A 28 0.26 -14.79 -12.97
C SER A 28 1.42 -13.90 -12.55
N VAL A 29 1.49 -13.56 -11.27
CA VAL A 29 2.46 -12.58 -10.73
C VAL A 29 3.40 -13.23 -9.73
N GLY A 30 4.70 -13.02 -9.92
CA GLY A 30 5.73 -13.34 -8.94
C GLY A 30 6.22 -12.08 -8.23
N LEU A 31 6.06 -12.00 -6.91
CA LEU A 31 6.60 -10.91 -6.09
C LEU A 31 7.89 -11.37 -5.39
N VAL A 32 9.01 -10.79 -5.80
CA VAL A 32 10.32 -11.10 -5.24
C VAL A 32 10.69 -10.07 -4.16
N THR A 33 10.89 -10.53 -2.95
CA THR A 33 11.30 -9.67 -1.82
C THR A 33 12.36 -10.37 -0.96
N MET A 34 13.22 -9.59 -0.31
CA MET A 34 14.21 -10.12 0.62
C MET A 34 13.58 -10.60 1.94
N ASP A 35 12.48 -9.99 2.34
CA ASP A 35 11.79 -10.32 3.57
C ASP A 35 10.27 -10.18 3.36
N ARG A 36 9.59 -11.33 3.40
CA ARG A 36 8.13 -11.39 3.25
C ARG A 36 7.35 -10.73 4.39
N PHE A 37 7.97 -10.55 5.55
CA PHE A 37 7.35 -9.90 6.70
C PHE A 37 7.59 -8.38 6.74
N ALA A 38 8.39 -7.86 5.80
CA ALA A 38 8.65 -6.44 5.65
C ALA A 38 7.92 -5.81 4.44
N LEU A 39 6.83 -6.42 3.99
CA LEU A 39 6.01 -5.89 2.90
C LEU A 39 5.43 -4.52 3.26
N GLY A 40 5.52 -3.58 2.33
CA GLY A 40 5.04 -2.22 2.55
C GLY A 40 5.75 -1.47 3.66
N ARG A 41 7.00 -1.83 3.98
CA ARG A 41 7.74 -1.25 5.09
C ARG A 41 7.84 0.27 5.01
N MET A 42 7.41 0.92 6.08
CA MET A 42 7.52 2.37 6.24
C MET A 42 8.92 2.75 6.72
N SER A 43 9.81 3.11 5.80
CA SER A 43 11.22 3.43 6.09
C SER A 43 11.42 4.80 6.73
N CYS A 44 10.49 5.74 6.49
CA CYS A 44 10.56 7.11 7.03
C CYS A 44 9.54 7.30 8.15
N ASN A 45 8.62 8.25 8.02
CA ASN A 45 7.53 8.46 8.96
C ASN A 45 6.47 7.37 8.80
N PRO A 46 5.94 6.80 9.90
CA PRO A 46 4.89 5.80 9.84
C PRO A 46 3.53 6.44 9.53
N ALA A 47 3.42 7.11 8.39
CA ALA A 47 2.22 7.82 7.99
C ALA A 47 1.95 7.70 6.49
N ILE A 48 0.69 7.47 6.18
CA ILE A 48 0.14 7.49 4.82
C ILE A 48 -0.68 8.75 4.63
N GLY A 49 -0.46 9.45 3.52
CA GLY A 49 -1.15 10.69 3.21
C GLY A 49 -0.30 11.94 3.47
N GLY A 50 -0.98 13.08 3.59
CA GLY A 50 -0.38 14.41 3.62
C GLY A 50 -0.49 15.10 2.27
N THR A 51 0.10 16.31 2.15
CA THR A 51 0.07 17.11 0.92
C THR A 51 0.70 16.32 -0.25
N ALA A 52 0.06 16.29 -1.39
CA ALA A 52 0.35 15.48 -2.57
C ALA A 52 0.21 13.96 -2.35
N LYS A 53 0.81 13.39 -1.30
CA LYS A 53 0.74 11.97 -0.97
C LYS A 53 -0.70 11.48 -0.74
N GLY A 54 -1.52 12.25 -0.03
CA GLY A 54 -2.91 11.94 0.22
C GLY A 54 -3.74 11.90 -1.06
N HIS A 55 -3.45 12.74 -2.03
CA HIS A 55 -4.10 12.74 -3.33
C HIS A 55 -3.78 11.46 -4.12
N LEU A 56 -2.50 11.07 -4.16
CA LEU A 56 -2.05 9.84 -4.82
C LEU A 56 -2.66 8.59 -4.17
N VAL A 57 -2.73 8.53 -2.85
CA VAL A 57 -3.34 7.40 -2.14
C VAL A 57 -4.82 7.25 -2.48
N ARG A 58 -5.55 8.35 -2.61
CA ARG A 58 -6.96 8.34 -3.03
C ARG A 58 -7.14 7.84 -4.46
N GLU A 59 -6.26 8.22 -5.38
CA GLU A 59 -6.29 7.74 -6.75
C GLU A 59 -6.00 6.23 -6.81
N ILE A 60 -5.01 5.76 -6.05
CA ILE A 60 -4.69 4.33 -5.92
C ILE A 60 -5.88 3.57 -5.35
N ASP A 61 -6.50 4.08 -4.29
CA ASP A 61 -7.68 3.47 -3.67
C ASP A 61 -8.86 3.39 -4.64
N ALA A 62 -9.13 4.45 -5.40
CA ALA A 62 -10.17 4.46 -6.43
C ALA A 62 -9.96 3.41 -7.52
N LEU A 63 -8.72 3.04 -7.80
CA LEU A 63 -8.34 1.97 -8.73
C LEU A 63 -8.33 0.57 -8.06
N GLY A 64 -8.74 0.47 -6.80
CA GLY A 64 -8.77 -0.77 -6.04
C GLY A 64 -7.44 -1.15 -5.39
N GLY A 65 -6.55 -0.20 -5.16
CA GLY A 65 -5.30 -0.42 -4.44
C GLY A 65 -5.49 -0.78 -2.97
N ILE A 66 -4.45 -1.31 -2.36
CA ILE A 66 -4.49 -1.86 -1.00
C ILE A 66 -3.92 -0.93 0.07
N MET A 67 -3.14 0.09 -0.31
CA MET A 67 -2.48 0.98 0.62
C MET A 67 -3.47 1.70 1.57
N GLY A 68 -4.56 2.23 1.03
CA GLY A 68 -5.61 2.88 1.83
C GLY A 68 -6.27 1.91 2.80
N GLN A 69 -6.58 0.70 2.35
CA GLN A 69 -7.19 -0.35 3.17
C GLN A 69 -6.27 -0.77 4.33
N ILE A 70 -4.97 -0.94 4.06
CA ILE A 70 -3.99 -1.26 5.10
C ILE A 70 -3.87 -0.10 6.11
N ALA A 71 -3.81 1.14 5.61
CA ALA A 71 -3.73 2.33 6.45
C ALA A 71 -4.95 2.47 7.37
N ASP A 72 -6.15 2.22 6.86
CA ASP A 72 -7.39 2.27 7.66
C ASP A 72 -7.42 1.23 8.78
N ARG A 73 -6.88 0.04 8.53
CA ARG A 73 -6.84 -1.06 9.52
C ARG A 73 -5.74 -0.91 10.57
N THR A 74 -4.67 -0.20 10.24
CA THR A 74 -3.49 -0.07 11.09
C THR A 74 -3.28 1.35 11.61
N GLY A 75 -4.22 2.25 11.31
CA GLY A 75 -4.17 3.66 11.68
C GLY A 75 -4.31 3.87 13.19
N ILE A 76 -3.38 4.63 13.74
CA ILE A 76 -3.37 5.06 15.14
C ILE A 76 -3.99 6.45 15.27
N GLN A 77 -3.75 7.32 14.29
CA GLN A 77 -4.24 8.68 14.27
C GLN A 77 -4.59 9.12 12.85
N PHE A 78 -5.77 9.70 12.72
CA PHE A 78 -6.27 10.30 11.47
C PHE A 78 -6.35 11.80 11.63
N ARG A 79 -5.75 12.55 10.71
CA ARG A 79 -5.78 14.02 10.73
C ARG A 79 -6.03 14.58 9.34
N MET A 80 -6.77 15.69 9.30
CA MET A 80 -6.86 16.55 8.12
C MET A 80 -5.85 17.69 8.27
N LEU A 81 -4.84 17.73 7.42
CA LEU A 81 -3.84 18.79 7.37
C LEU A 81 -4.38 20.00 6.61
N ASN A 82 -3.80 21.18 6.88
CA ASN A 82 -4.06 22.43 6.17
C ASN A 82 -5.52 22.93 6.23
N LYS A 83 -6.27 22.58 7.26
CA LYS A 83 -7.66 23.01 7.42
C LYS A 83 -7.84 24.54 7.36
N SER A 84 -6.87 25.28 7.88
CA SER A 84 -6.88 26.75 7.87
C SER A 84 -6.54 27.38 6.51
N LYS A 85 -6.09 26.58 5.54
CA LYS A 85 -5.60 27.08 4.23
C LYS A 85 -6.59 26.87 3.10
N GLY A 86 -7.77 26.36 3.40
CA GLY A 86 -8.85 26.16 2.43
C GLY A 86 -8.94 24.75 1.86
N PRO A 87 -10.10 24.37 1.28
CA PRO A 87 -10.40 23.01 0.86
C PRO A 87 -9.46 22.43 -0.20
N ALA A 88 -8.91 23.28 -1.06
CA ALA A 88 -8.02 22.85 -2.15
C ALA A 88 -6.74 22.17 -1.67
N VAL A 89 -6.30 22.48 -0.45
CA VAL A 89 -5.07 21.92 0.14
C VAL A 89 -5.34 21.04 1.36
N TRP A 90 -6.59 20.72 1.64
CA TRP A 90 -6.94 19.76 2.67
C TRP A 90 -6.36 18.39 2.31
N SER A 91 -5.56 17.84 3.21
CA SER A 91 -4.80 16.63 2.95
C SER A 91 -4.99 15.65 4.09
N PRO A 92 -5.71 14.55 3.87
CA PRO A 92 -5.84 13.52 4.89
C PRO A 92 -4.50 12.83 5.13
N ARG A 93 -4.21 12.56 6.40
CA ARG A 93 -3.03 11.83 6.83
C ARG A 93 -3.41 10.81 7.88
N CYS A 94 -3.00 9.57 7.68
CA CYS A 94 -3.11 8.50 8.64
C CYS A 94 -1.72 8.14 9.19
N GLN A 95 -1.54 8.26 10.49
CA GLN A 95 -0.37 7.69 11.17
C GLN A 95 -0.67 6.26 11.54
N SER A 96 0.19 5.33 11.13
CA SER A 96 0.01 3.90 11.31
C SER A 96 1.08 3.29 12.19
N ASP A 97 0.78 2.16 12.83
CA ASP A 97 1.79 1.31 13.43
C ASP A 97 2.59 0.61 12.33
N ARG A 98 3.91 0.76 12.37
CA ARG A 98 4.81 0.21 11.33
C ARG A 98 4.76 -1.30 11.22
N LYS A 99 4.72 -1.97 12.36
CA LYS A 99 4.72 -3.43 12.43
C LYS A 99 3.38 -3.97 11.95
N LEU A 100 2.29 -3.45 12.50
CA LEU A 100 0.94 -3.82 12.08
C LEU A 100 0.69 -3.55 10.60
N TYR A 101 1.25 -2.46 10.05
CA TYR A 101 1.13 -2.17 8.62
C TYR A 101 1.74 -3.28 7.76
N SER A 102 2.95 -3.72 8.06
CA SER A 102 3.61 -4.81 7.31
C SER A 102 2.93 -6.15 7.53
N GLU A 103 2.46 -6.45 8.72
CA GLU A 103 1.68 -7.67 9.02
C GLU A 103 0.38 -7.69 8.23
N GLU A 104 -0.34 -6.58 8.19
CA GLU A 104 -1.58 -6.46 7.42
C GLU A 104 -1.35 -6.53 5.91
N ALA A 105 -0.27 -5.90 5.42
CA ALA A 105 0.16 -6.03 4.02
C ALA A 105 0.40 -7.49 3.64
N TYR A 106 1.12 -8.23 4.48
CA TYR A 106 1.35 -9.66 4.28
C TYR A 106 0.03 -10.45 4.30
N ARG A 107 -0.86 -10.13 5.23
CA ARG A 107 -2.16 -10.80 5.38
C ARG A 107 -3.05 -10.61 4.14
N ILE A 108 -2.97 -9.47 3.47
CA ILE A 108 -3.72 -9.19 2.24
C ILE A 108 -3.07 -9.84 1.03
N ILE A 109 -1.75 -9.71 0.90
CA ILE A 109 -1.00 -10.18 -0.27
C ILE A 109 -0.92 -11.71 -0.32
N SER A 110 -0.63 -12.34 0.81
CA SER A 110 -0.37 -13.79 0.87
C SER A 110 -1.50 -14.68 0.31
N PRO A 111 -2.79 -14.41 0.55
CA PRO A 111 -3.89 -15.22 0.00
C PRO A 111 -4.38 -14.72 -1.37
N THR A 112 -3.75 -13.70 -1.96
CA THR A 112 -4.24 -13.13 -3.23
C THR A 112 -4.07 -14.15 -4.35
N PRO A 113 -5.15 -14.54 -5.05
CA PRO A 113 -5.07 -15.45 -6.18
C PRO A 113 -4.12 -14.92 -7.26
N ASN A 114 -3.42 -15.83 -7.95
CA ASN A 114 -2.45 -15.54 -9.01
C ASN A 114 -1.19 -14.79 -8.57
N LEU A 115 -0.96 -14.62 -7.27
CA LEU A 115 0.21 -13.94 -6.70
C LEU A 115 1.03 -14.92 -5.83
N GLU A 116 2.33 -14.94 -6.05
CA GLU A 116 3.30 -15.73 -5.28
C GLU A 116 4.50 -14.91 -4.84
#